data_22c419b642702ac38e6f432f10763fce
#
_entry.id   22c419b642702ac38e6f432f10763fce
#
_cell.length_a   1.000
_cell.length_b   1.000
_cell.length_c   1.000
_cell.angle_alpha   90.00
_cell.angle_beta   90.00
_cell.angle_gamma   90.00
#
_symmetry.space_group_name_H-M   'P 1'
#
loop_
_entity.id
_entity.type
_entity.pdbx_description
1 polymer ?
#
loop_
_entity_poly.entity_id
_entity_poly.type
_entity_poly.pdbx_seq_one_letter_code
_entity_poly.pdbx_strand_id
1 'polypeptide(L)'
;MAQPQNTFDTYDSNALKEDISPIIYSVDPSEVPLLSSIPKTSASNTLHQWQTDTLRAAVSTNKHIEGDATTAEARTSVARIHNFTQIFKNAVTISGTDQSVTNVGYGKQMAHEILKVAKEQKMDMESSIFANLPFVAGAAATARQMAGLTAYIKTNVTNITGGGGANPTGTVPGATARTNGALTVFNLSLIHISEPTRLLSI
;
A
#
# COMPACT_ATOMS: atom_id res chain seq x y z
N MET A 1 61.70 -8.28 -7.34
CA MET A 1 62.26 -8.29 -8.71
C MET A 1 62.03 -6.90 -9.27
N ALA A 2 63.06 -6.29 -9.86
CA ALA A 2 62.89 -4.99 -10.53
C ALA A 2 62.45 -5.24 -11.97
N GLN A 3 61.56 -4.43 -12.51
CA GLN A 3 61.08 -4.49 -13.88
C GLN A 3 62.26 -4.15 -14.84
N PRO A 4 62.40 -4.83 -15.97
CA PRO A 4 63.43 -4.50 -16.97
C PRO A 4 63.24 -3.06 -17.45
N GLN A 5 64.34 -2.36 -17.71
CA GLN A 5 64.28 -0.99 -18.26
C GLN A 5 63.64 -0.99 -19.65
N ASN A 6 62.82 0.04 -19.93
CA ASN A 6 62.07 0.23 -21.17
C ASN A 6 61.00 -0.85 -21.47
N THR A 7 60.43 -1.47 -20.43
CA THR A 7 59.27 -2.34 -20.60
C THR A 7 58.03 -1.45 -20.69
N PHE A 8 57.29 -1.51 -21.80
CA PHE A 8 55.98 -0.89 -21.95
C PHE A 8 54.98 -1.73 -21.18
N ASP A 9 54.31 -1.14 -20.16
CA ASP A 9 53.35 -1.84 -19.34
C ASP A 9 51.94 -1.23 -19.47
N THR A 10 51.01 -1.78 -18.72
CA THR A 10 49.58 -1.32 -18.73
C THR A 10 49.43 0.10 -18.23
N TYR A 11 50.34 0.62 -17.41
CA TYR A 11 50.31 1.99 -16.89
C TYR A 11 50.73 3.03 -17.94
N ASP A 12 51.47 2.63 -18.94
CA ASP A 12 51.90 3.47 -20.05
C ASP A 12 50.85 3.52 -21.20
N SER A 13 49.83 2.65 -21.14
CA SER A 13 48.83 2.50 -22.19
C SER A 13 47.62 3.41 -21.96
N ASN A 14 47.39 4.36 -22.88
CA ASN A 14 46.19 5.21 -22.87
C ASN A 14 45.01 4.58 -23.63
N ALA A 15 45.17 3.40 -24.21
CA ALA A 15 44.13 2.75 -25.03
C ALA A 15 43.48 1.55 -24.34
N LEU A 16 43.55 1.47 -23.00
CA LEU A 16 42.87 0.44 -22.24
C LEU A 16 41.34 0.67 -22.28
N LYS A 17 40.63 -0.35 -22.71
CA LYS A 17 39.19 -0.35 -22.70
C LYS A 17 38.71 -0.58 -21.28
N GLU A 18 37.76 0.26 -20.82
CA GLU A 18 37.07 0.07 -19.54
C GLU A 18 36.31 -1.25 -19.54
N ASP A 19 36.46 -2.02 -18.48
CA ASP A 19 35.72 -3.27 -18.25
C ASP A 19 34.51 -2.97 -17.36
N ILE A 20 33.39 -2.69 -18.01
CA ILE A 20 32.12 -2.41 -17.35
C ILE A 20 31.19 -3.58 -17.58
N SER A 21 30.66 -4.15 -16.51
CA SER A 21 29.65 -5.22 -16.59
C SER A 21 28.40 -4.74 -17.34
N PRO A 22 27.92 -5.47 -18.37
CA PRO A 22 26.72 -5.12 -19.09
C PRO A 22 25.42 -5.41 -18.31
N ILE A 23 25.53 -5.96 -17.09
CA ILE A 23 24.38 -6.36 -16.26
C ILE A 23 24.14 -5.32 -15.20
N ILE A 24 22.90 -4.82 -15.13
CA ILE A 24 22.42 -3.91 -14.08
C ILE A 24 21.65 -4.73 -13.05
N TYR A 25 22.12 -4.72 -11.82
CA TYR A 25 21.45 -5.38 -10.70
C TYR A 25 20.51 -4.40 -9.99
N SER A 26 19.25 -4.79 -9.82
CA SER A 26 18.31 -4.04 -8.97
C SER A 26 18.54 -4.44 -7.52
N VAL A 27 18.81 -3.47 -6.67
CA VAL A 27 19.06 -3.68 -5.23
C VAL A 27 17.78 -3.47 -4.42
N ASP A 28 16.85 -2.67 -4.94
CA ASP A 28 15.63 -2.30 -4.21
C ASP A 28 14.52 -3.35 -4.37
N PRO A 29 13.78 -3.66 -3.28
CA PRO A 29 12.61 -4.50 -3.36
C PRO A 29 11.51 -3.79 -4.17
N SER A 30 10.98 -4.46 -5.19
CA SER A 30 9.93 -3.92 -6.07
C SER A 30 8.64 -4.74 -6.03
N GLU A 31 8.48 -5.58 -5.02
CA GLU A 31 7.31 -6.44 -4.87
C GLU A 31 6.09 -5.67 -4.37
N VAL A 32 4.95 -5.94 -4.99
CA VAL A 32 3.65 -5.34 -4.65
C VAL A 32 2.62 -6.46 -4.44
N PRO A 33 2.72 -7.19 -3.32
CA PRO A 33 1.93 -8.40 -3.11
C PRO A 33 0.43 -8.14 -3.06
N LEU A 34 -0.02 -7.06 -2.41
CA LEU A 34 -1.43 -6.73 -2.31
C LEU A 34 -2.02 -6.38 -3.67
N LEU A 35 -1.39 -5.47 -4.40
CA LEU A 35 -1.86 -5.04 -5.71
C LEU A 35 -1.88 -6.18 -6.74
N SER A 36 -1.03 -7.19 -6.56
CA SER A 36 -0.97 -8.39 -7.40
C SER A 36 -2.06 -9.39 -7.07
N SER A 37 -2.49 -9.50 -5.81
CA SER A 37 -3.47 -10.48 -5.34
C SER A 37 -4.92 -10.00 -5.45
N ILE A 38 -5.17 -8.69 -5.42
CA ILE A 38 -6.53 -8.15 -5.48
C ILE A 38 -7.06 -8.17 -6.92
N PRO A 39 -8.30 -8.66 -7.13
CA PRO A 39 -8.94 -8.56 -8.43
C PRO A 39 -9.20 -7.10 -8.80
N LYS A 40 -9.10 -6.81 -10.10
CA LYS A 40 -9.29 -5.46 -10.64
C LYS A 40 -10.70 -5.31 -11.18
N THR A 41 -11.31 -4.16 -10.89
CA THR A 41 -12.61 -3.77 -11.43
C THR A 41 -12.54 -2.35 -11.99
N SER A 42 -13.50 -1.97 -12.81
CA SER A 42 -13.59 -0.62 -13.36
C SER A 42 -14.54 0.23 -12.53
N ALA A 43 -14.21 1.51 -12.35
CA ALA A 43 -15.08 2.51 -11.76
C ALA A 43 -15.53 3.49 -12.84
N SER A 44 -16.83 3.72 -12.99
CA SER A 44 -17.40 4.63 -13.96
C SER A 44 -17.51 6.08 -13.48
N ASN A 45 -17.27 6.32 -12.19
CA ASN A 45 -17.37 7.65 -11.58
C ASN A 45 -16.17 7.92 -10.67
N THR A 46 -15.93 9.18 -10.37
CA THR A 46 -14.91 9.64 -9.42
C THR A 46 -15.23 9.24 -7.98
N LEU A 47 -16.50 9.16 -7.64
CA LEU A 47 -17.01 8.64 -6.37
C LEU A 47 -17.50 7.20 -6.60
N HIS A 48 -16.76 6.24 -6.09
CA HIS A 48 -17.16 4.83 -6.12
C HIS A 48 -17.91 4.47 -4.84
N GLN A 49 -19.11 3.92 -4.96
CA GLN A 49 -19.99 3.59 -3.84
C GLN A 49 -20.34 2.12 -3.84
N TRP A 50 -20.45 1.54 -2.64
CA TRP A 50 -20.98 0.19 -2.44
C TRP A 50 -21.92 0.17 -1.25
N GLN A 51 -22.76 -0.83 -1.18
CA GLN A 51 -23.74 -0.99 -0.12
C GLN A 51 -23.30 -2.08 0.85
N THR A 52 -23.56 -1.86 2.12
CA THR A 52 -23.35 -2.84 3.19
C THR A 52 -24.64 -3.02 3.96
N ASP A 53 -24.95 -4.24 4.34
CA ASP A 53 -26.07 -4.59 5.18
C ASP A 53 -25.59 -5.31 6.43
N THR A 54 -26.32 -5.16 7.52
CA THR A 54 -25.96 -5.78 8.80
C THR A 54 -27.16 -6.53 9.37
N LEU A 55 -26.89 -7.75 9.82
CA LEU A 55 -27.88 -8.51 10.58
C LEU A 55 -27.97 -7.98 12.00
N ARG A 56 -29.16 -8.06 12.61
CA ARG A 56 -29.30 -7.79 14.04
C ARG A 56 -28.50 -8.80 14.85
N ALA A 57 -28.11 -8.41 16.03
CA ALA A 57 -27.48 -9.33 16.99
C ALA A 57 -28.43 -10.49 17.34
N ALA A 58 -27.86 -11.68 17.56
CA ALA A 58 -28.63 -12.82 18.02
C ALA A 58 -29.21 -12.56 19.42
N VAL A 59 -30.49 -12.89 19.59
CA VAL A 59 -31.19 -12.74 20.85
C VAL A 59 -31.45 -14.13 21.42
N SER A 60 -30.74 -14.48 22.49
CA SER A 60 -30.84 -15.79 23.16
C SER A 60 -32.18 -16.00 23.90
N THR A 61 -32.89 -14.92 24.19
CA THR A 61 -34.17 -14.91 24.90
C THR A 61 -35.39 -14.78 23.98
N ASN A 62 -35.24 -15.10 22.69
CA ASN A 62 -36.30 -15.07 21.69
C ASN A 62 -37.29 -16.25 21.94
N LYS A 63 -38.09 -16.12 22.97
CA LYS A 63 -39.15 -17.07 23.34
C LYS A 63 -40.44 -16.31 23.48
N HIS A 64 -41.58 -16.88 23.04
CA HIS A 64 -42.88 -16.28 23.08
C HIS A 64 -43.89 -17.23 23.74
N ILE A 65 -44.97 -16.69 24.20
CA ILE A 65 -46.07 -17.45 24.76
C ILE A 65 -46.93 -17.99 23.59
N GLU A 66 -47.49 -19.18 23.76
CA GLU A 66 -48.38 -19.75 22.76
C GLU A 66 -49.63 -18.84 22.63
N GLY A 67 -49.95 -18.44 21.37
CA GLY A 67 -51.03 -17.54 21.07
C GLY A 67 -50.70 -16.06 21.21
N ASP A 68 -49.44 -15.68 21.43
CA ASP A 68 -49.03 -14.27 21.49
C ASP A 68 -49.18 -13.56 20.15
N ALA A 69 -49.52 -12.28 20.19
CA ALA A 69 -49.67 -11.46 19.01
C ALA A 69 -48.31 -11.12 18.41
N THR A 70 -48.14 -11.37 17.11
CA THR A 70 -46.88 -11.07 16.40
C THR A 70 -46.65 -9.56 16.34
N THR A 71 -45.54 -9.09 16.90
CA THR A 71 -45.09 -7.71 16.77
C THR A 71 -43.98 -7.63 15.72
N ALA A 72 -44.11 -6.73 14.75
CA ALA A 72 -43.10 -6.52 13.74
C ALA A 72 -41.85 -5.84 14.34
N GLU A 73 -40.68 -6.42 14.05
CA GLU A 73 -39.39 -5.82 14.43
C GLU A 73 -39.00 -4.73 13.43
N ALA A 74 -38.43 -3.63 13.95
CA ALA A 74 -37.83 -2.61 13.10
C ALA A 74 -36.61 -3.17 12.33
N ARG A 75 -36.53 -2.90 11.05
CA ARG A 75 -35.43 -3.28 10.18
C ARG A 75 -34.56 -2.08 9.85
N THR A 76 -33.24 -2.30 9.83
CA THR A 76 -32.29 -1.26 9.47
C THR A 76 -32.13 -1.25 7.94
N SER A 77 -32.10 -0.08 7.34
CA SER A 77 -31.81 0.05 5.90
C SER A 77 -30.32 -0.16 5.61
N VAL A 78 -30.01 -0.56 4.39
CA VAL A 78 -28.62 -0.70 3.92
C VAL A 78 -27.86 0.62 4.03
N ALA A 79 -26.62 0.54 4.47
CA ALA A 79 -25.71 1.67 4.52
C ALA A 79 -24.93 1.78 3.23
N ARG A 80 -24.67 3.01 2.75
CA ARG A 80 -23.79 3.28 1.62
C ARG A 80 -22.43 3.71 2.13
N ILE A 81 -21.40 3.04 1.66
CA ILE A 81 -20.00 3.37 1.88
C ILE A 81 -19.41 3.80 0.55
N HIS A 82 -18.45 4.70 0.57
CA HIS A 82 -17.85 5.23 -0.64
C HIS A 82 -16.35 5.52 -0.45
N ASN A 83 -15.65 5.61 -1.58
CA ASN A 83 -14.28 6.10 -1.66
C ASN A 83 -14.13 6.95 -2.93
N PHE A 84 -13.17 7.86 -2.94
CA PHE A 84 -12.83 8.64 -4.12
C PHE A 84 -11.70 7.98 -4.89
N THR A 85 -11.75 8.10 -6.23
CA THR A 85 -10.64 7.67 -7.08
C THR A 85 -9.49 8.65 -6.97
N GLN A 86 -8.26 8.15 -7.02
CA GLN A 86 -7.04 8.95 -6.98
C GLN A 86 -6.31 8.83 -8.32
N ILE A 87 -5.65 9.91 -8.76
CA ILE A 87 -4.83 9.93 -9.95
C ILE A 87 -3.37 9.80 -9.52
N PHE A 88 -2.69 8.80 -10.05
CA PHE A 88 -1.24 8.64 -9.91
C PHE A 88 -0.57 9.08 -11.19
N LYS A 89 0.47 9.90 -11.09
CA LYS A 89 1.19 10.44 -12.23
C LYS A 89 2.68 10.52 -11.94
N ASN A 90 3.46 9.85 -12.75
CA ASN A 90 4.90 9.98 -12.78
C ASN A 90 5.31 10.46 -14.18
N ALA A 91 6.28 11.34 -14.28
CA ALA A 91 6.76 11.89 -15.53
C ALA A 91 8.26 11.64 -15.67
N VAL A 92 8.68 11.23 -16.86
CA VAL A 92 10.09 11.04 -17.22
C VAL A 92 10.42 11.99 -18.34
N THR A 93 11.52 12.72 -18.20
CA THR A 93 12.05 13.59 -19.24
C THR A 93 13.49 13.22 -19.51
N ILE A 94 13.83 12.91 -20.76
CA ILE A 94 15.16 12.51 -21.20
C ILE A 94 15.55 13.39 -22.37
N SER A 95 16.81 13.83 -22.39
CA SER A 95 17.32 14.67 -23.48
C SER A 95 17.45 13.87 -24.78
N GLY A 96 17.27 14.55 -25.93
CA GLY A 96 17.46 13.92 -27.23
C GLY A 96 18.90 13.43 -27.46
N THR A 97 19.87 14.10 -26.87
CA THR A 97 21.29 13.71 -26.96
C THR A 97 21.53 12.37 -26.27
N ASP A 98 20.98 12.17 -25.07
CA ASP A 98 21.12 10.92 -24.32
C ASP A 98 20.45 9.73 -25.06
N GLN A 99 19.34 9.99 -25.75
CA GLN A 99 18.67 8.99 -26.58
C GLN A 99 19.46 8.56 -27.82
N SER A 100 20.39 9.39 -28.31
CA SER A 100 21.22 9.12 -29.48
C SER A 100 22.50 8.37 -29.14
N VAL A 101 22.96 8.45 -27.89
CA VAL A 101 24.17 7.77 -27.41
C VAL A 101 23.88 6.32 -27.08
N THR A 102 24.88 5.47 -27.22
CA THR A 102 24.81 4.04 -26.86
C THR A 102 25.20 3.88 -25.40
N ASN A 103 24.28 3.38 -24.60
CA ASN A 103 24.49 3.13 -23.17
C ASN A 103 24.91 1.68 -22.90
N VAL A 104 25.70 1.48 -21.84
CA VAL A 104 26.10 0.14 -21.39
C VAL A 104 25.00 -0.44 -20.49
N GLY A 105 24.62 -1.69 -20.72
CA GLY A 105 23.64 -2.42 -19.91
C GLY A 105 22.19 -2.31 -20.36
N TYR A 106 21.80 -1.31 -21.16
CA TYR A 106 20.46 -1.17 -21.75
C TYR A 106 20.52 -0.47 -23.12
N GLY A 107 19.53 -0.77 -23.98
CA GLY A 107 19.55 -0.28 -25.37
C GLY A 107 19.15 1.18 -25.52
N LYS A 108 18.06 1.60 -24.87
CA LYS A 108 17.52 2.96 -24.95
C LYS A 108 17.10 3.44 -23.57
N GLN A 109 17.57 4.61 -23.19
CA GLN A 109 17.30 5.22 -21.87
C GLN A 109 15.80 5.38 -21.59
N MET A 110 15.03 5.86 -22.56
CA MET A 110 13.57 6.05 -22.38
C MET A 110 12.85 4.73 -22.06
N ALA A 111 13.18 3.65 -22.74
CA ALA A 111 12.56 2.34 -22.49
C ALA A 111 12.90 1.82 -21.09
N HIS A 112 14.16 1.98 -20.68
CA HIS A 112 14.60 1.59 -19.34
C HIS A 112 13.88 2.37 -18.25
N GLU A 113 13.82 3.70 -18.35
CA GLU A 113 13.17 4.56 -17.37
C GLU A 113 11.64 4.34 -17.32
N ILE A 114 10.96 4.11 -18.44
CA ILE A 114 9.53 3.77 -18.43
C ILE A 114 9.26 2.48 -17.65
N LEU A 115 10.09 1.45 -17.83
CA LEU A 115 9.94 0.21 -17.07
C LEU A 115 10.17 0.41 -15.57
N LYS A 116 11.17 1.22 -15.22
CA LYS A 116 11.47 1.56 -13.83
C LYS A 116 10.31 2.33 -13.19
N VAL A 117 9.86 3.40 -13.82
CA VAL A 117 8.74 4.23 -13.35
C VAL A 117 7.44 3.44 -13.25
N ALA A 118 7.20 2.47 -14.14
CA ALA A 118 6.03 1.60 -14.05
C ALA A 118 6.03 0.74 -12.77
N LYS A 119 7.20 0.30 -12.30
CA LYS A 119 7.36 -0.41 -11.02
C LYS A 119 7.17 0.55 -9.84
N GLU A 120 7.80 1.71 -9.88
CA GLU A 120 7.68 2.77 -8.88
C GLU A 120 6.21 3.17 -8.68
N GLN A 121 5.46 3.36 -9.77
CA GLN A 121 4.04 3.71 -9.71
C GLN A 121 3.18 2.63 -9.06
N LYS A 122 3.50 1.35 -9.26
CA LYS A 122 2.80 0.26 -8.55
C LYS A 122 3.10 0.27 -7.06
N MET A 123 4.33 0.57 -6.65
CA MET A 123 4.69 0.73 -5.24
C MET A 123 3.98 1.94 -4.61
N ASP A 124 3.85 3.05 -5.33
CA ASP A 124 3.08 4.22 -4.88
C ASP A 124 1.61 3.89 -4.67
N MET A 125 1.00 3.12 -5.58
CA MET A 125 -0.38 2.64 -5.42
C MET A 125 -0.53 1.77 -4.18
N GLU A 126 0.34 0.80 -3.98
CA GLU A 126 0.29 -0.09 -2.81
C GLU A 126 0.52 0.68 -1.51
N SER A 127 1.49 1.57 -1.47
CA SER A 127 1.73 2.47 -0.34
C SER A 127 0.50 3.31 0.01
N SER A 128 -0.21 3.83 -1.00
CA SER A 128 -1.43 4.62 -0.80
C SER A 128 -2.59 3.80 -0.24
N ILE A 129 -2.69 2.51 -0.59
CA ILE A 129 -3.71 1.61 -0.04
C ILE A 129 -3.48 1.37 1.46
N PHE A 130 -2.23 1.22 1.88
CA PHE A 130 -1.89 1.03 3.30
C PHE A 130 -1.72 2.33 4.10
N ALA A 131 -1.67 3.47 3.42
CA ALA A 131 -1.52 4.76 4.08
C ALA A 131 -2.68 5.02 5.04
N ASN A 132 -2.37 5.62 6.17
CA ASN A 132 -3.37 6.03 7.15
C ASN A 132 -3.91 7.43 6.81
N LEU A 133 -4.64 7.50 5.71
CA LEU A 133 -5.17 8.74 5.16
C LEU A 133 -6.69 8.65 4.99
N PRO A 134 -7.44 9.73 5.27
CA PRO A 134 -8.86 9.83 4.96
C PRO A 134 -9.04 10.09 3.46
N PHE A 135 -10.24 9.88 2.94
CA PHE A 135 -10.56 10.35 1.59
C PHE A 135 -10.70 11.88 1.56
N VAL A 136 -10.36 12.45 0.42
CA VAL A 136 -10.56 13.88 0.13
C VAL A 136 -11.28 14.00 -1.20
N ALA A 137 -12.41 14.71 -1.20
CA ALA A 137 -13.09 15.09 -2.42
C ALA A 137 -12.25 16.13 -3.17
N GLY A 138 -12.00 15.93 -4.47
CA GLY A 138 -11.23 16.88 -5.26
C GLY A 138 -11.98 18.18 -5.50
N ALA A 139 -11.21 19.24 -5.69
CA ALA A 139 -11.66 20.57 -6.14
C ALA A 139 -10.68 21.10 -7.20
N ALA A 140 -10.96 22.27 -7.79
CA ALA A 140 -10.10 22.84 -8.82
C ALA A 140 -8.63 23.02 -8.38
N ALA A 141 -8.39 23.30 -7.09
CA ALA A 141 -7.05 23.46 -6.50
C ALA A 141 -6.66 22.35 -5.52
N THR A 142 -7.49 21.32 -5.36
CA THR A 142 -7.25 20.24 -4.40
C THR A 142 -7.32 18.90 -5.12
N ALA A 143 -6.23 18.13 -5.08
CA ALA A 143 -6.22 16.80 -5.65
C ALA A 143 -7.16 15.86 -4.87
N ARG A 144 -7.86 14.98 -5.60
CA ARG A 144 -8.63 13.91 -4.98
C ARG A 144 -7.68 12.89 -4.36
N GLN A 145 -8.05 12.40 -3.19
CA GLN A 145 -7.31 11.40 -2.46
C GLN A 145 -8.22 10.25 -2.07
N MET A 146 -7.79 9.04 -2.29
CA MET A 146 -8.46 7.86 -1.77
C MET A 146 -8.13 7.67 -0.30
N ALA A 147 -9.06 7.15 0.47
CA ALA A 147 -8.79 6.70 1.83
C ALA A 147 -8.05 5.36 1.79
N GLY A 148 -7.08 5.24 2.67
CA GLY A 148 -6.38 3.98 2.88
C GLY A 148 -7.24 2.94 3.62
N LEU A 149 -6.81 1.69 3.57
CA LEU A 149 -7.52 0.56 4.20
C LEU A 149 -7.77 0.77 5.70
N THR A 150 -6.80 1.35 6.39
CA THR A 150 -6.87 1.61 7.83
C THR A 150 -8.00 2.55 8.25
N ALA A 151 -8.45 3.43 7.37
CA ALA A 151 -9.57 4.35 7.64
C ALA A 151 -10.95 3.67 7.59
N TYR A 152 -11.06 2.48 6.99
CA TYR A 152 -12.30 1.70 6.92
C TYR A 152 -12.42 0.68 8.05
N ILE A 153 -11.32 0.22 8.61
CA ILE A 153 -11.31 -0.80 9.66
C ILE A 153 -11.59 -0.14 11.01
N LYS A 154 -12.81 -0.33 11.55
CA LYS A 154 -13.25 0.28 12.81
C LYS A 154 -13.37 -0.71 13.96
N THR A 155 -13.66 -1.98 13.66
CA THR A 155 -13.92 -3.03 14.66
C THR A 155 -12.88 -4.14 14.55
N ASN A 156 -12.76 -4.97 15.58
CA ASN A 156 -11.79 -6.08 15.64
C ASN A 156 -10.35 -5.61 15.44
N VAL A 157 -9.99 -4.52 16.06
CA VAL A 157 -8.67 -3.90 15.98
C VAL A 157 -8.14 -3.70 17.39
N THR A 158 -6.92 -4.11 17.60
CA THR A 158 -6.18 -3.80 18.82
C THR A 158 -5.49 -2.45 18.64
N ASN A 159 -6.01 -1.41 19.29
CA ASN A 159 -5.33 -0.13 19.36
C ASN A 159 -4.31 -0.15 20.50
N ILE A 160 -3.27 0.64 20.34
CA ILE A 160 -2.25 0.83 21.36
C ILE A 160 -2.86 1.63 22.50
N THR A 161 -3.27 0.92 23.54
CA THR A 161 -3.80 1.55 24.78
C THR A 161 -2.65 2.23 25.54
N GLY A 162 -2.84 3.48 25.88
CA GLY A 162 -1.80 4.29 26.56
C GLY A 162 -0.94 5.16 25.65
N GLY A 163 -0.95 4.92 24.32
CA GLY A 163 -0.26 5.74 23.33
C GLY A 163 -1.16 6.74 22.58
N GLY A 164 -2.43 6.87 22.96
CA GLY A 164 -3.38 7.78 22.29
C GLY A 164 -3.93 7.26 20.96
N GLY A 165 -3.76 5.96 20.65
CA GLY A 165 -4.35 5.35 19.45
C GLY A 165 -5.88 5.26 19.52
N ALA A 166 -6.57 5.69 18.48
CA ALA A 166 -8.02 5.62 18.37
C ALA A 166 -8.47 5.14 16.99
N ASN A 167 -9.56 4.39 16.95
CA ASN A 167 -10.22 4.03 15.70
C ASN A 167 -10.80 5.27 15.00
N PRO A 168 -10.99 5.23 13.68
CA PRO A 168 -11.67 6.30 12.97
C PRO A 168 -13.05 6.57 13.59
N THR A 169 -13.29 7.80 14.05
CA THR A 169 -14.52 8.21 14.77
C THR A 169 -15.62 8.71 13.84
N GLY A 170 -15.30 9.01 12.59
CA GLY A 170 -16.27 9.51 11.62
C GLY A 170 -17.46 8.57 11.41
N THR A 171 -18.67 9.12 11.27
CA THR A 171 -19.88 8.35 10.93
C THR A 171 -19.77 7.70 9.55
N VAL A 172 -19.05 8.34 8.63
CA VAL A 172 -18.78 7.83 7.29
C VAL A 172 -17.43 7.11 7.30
N PRO A 173 -17.38 5.80 6.99
CA PRO A 173 -16.13 5.07 6.86
C PRO A 173 -15.21 5.71 5.83
N GLY A 174 -13.92 5.81 6.14
CA GLY A 174 -12.93 6.45 5.27
C GLY A 174 -12.82 7.97 5.39
N ALA A 175 -13.75 8.64 6.07
CA ALA A 175 -13.73 10.10 6.24
C ALA A 175 -12.68 10.62 7.22
N THR A 176 -12.24 9.78 8.14
CA THR A 176 -11.22 10.13 9.14
C THR A 176 -10.12 9.09 9.17
N ALA A 177 -8.89 9.55 9.32
CA ALA A 177 -7.76 8.66 9.55
C ALA A 177 -7.82 8.04 10.95
N ARG A 178 -7.16 6.90 11.11
CA ARG A 178 -6.91 6.30 12.44
C ARG A 178 -5.85 7.14 13.16
N THR A 179 -6.03 7.37 14.44
CA THR A 179 -4.97 7.90 15.28
C THR A 179 -4.08 6.75 15.75
N ASN A 180 -2.83 6.75 15.30
CA ASN A 180 -1.83 5.78 15.74
C ASN A 180 -1.23 6.25 17.06
N GLY A 181 -1.26 5.40 18.09
CA GLY A 181 -0.54 5.62 19.34
C GLY A 181 0.95 5.33 19.19
N ALA A 182 1.75 5.82 20.11
CA ALA A 182 3.17 5.49 20.17
C ALA A 182 3.38 4.00 20.51
N LEU A 183 4.34 3.36 19.85
CA LEU A 183 4.79 2.02 20.19
C LEU A 183 5.55 2.07 21.53
N THR A 184 5.06 1.34 22.51
CA THR A 184 5.72 1.16 23.79
C THR A 184 6.25 -0.27 23.91
N VAL A 185 7.19 -0.49 24.80
CA VAL A 185 7.75 -1.84 25.07
C VAL A 185 6.67 -2.84 25.47
N PHE A 186 5.60 -2.36 26.12
CA PHE A 186 4.47 -3.18 26.55
C PHE A 186 3.67 -3.72 25.34
N ASN A 187 3.55 -2.95 24.25
CA ASN A 187 2.85 -3.38 23.05
C ASN A 187 3.61 -4.47 22.27
N LEU A 188 4.94 -4.44 22.27
CA LEU A 188 5.75 -5.54 21.75
C LEU A 188 5.50 -6.83 22.53
N SER A 189 5.38 -6.75 23.86
CA SER A 189 5.07 -7.91 24.71
C SER A 189 3.69 -8.51 24.39
N LEU A 190 2.71 -7.67 24.06
CA LEU A 190 1.36 -8.16 23.71
C LEU A 190 1.35 -8.97 22.40
N ILE A 191 2.18 -8.61 21.43
CA ILE A 191 2.32 -9.36 20.17
C ILE A 191 2.84 -10.78 20.47
N HIS A 192 3.78 -10.92 21.39
CA HIS A 192 4.34 -12.22 21.80
C HIS A 192 3.36 -13.07 22.63
N ILE A 193 2.47 -12.45 23.38
CA ILE A 193 1.45 -13.16 24.19
C ILE A 193 0.30 -13.68 23.32
N SER A 194 0.01 -13.08 22.19
CA SER A 194 -1.05 -13.52 21.27
C SER A 194 -0.63 -14.67 20.34
N GLU A 195 0.64 -15.03 20.28
CA GLU A 195 1.04 -16.24 19.60
C GLU A 195 0.60 -17.46 20.45
N PRO A 196 -0.21 -18.38 19.87
CA PRO A 196 -0.54 -19.59 20.57
C PRO A 196 0.75 -20.38 20.80
N THR A 197 1.22 -20.40 22.03
CA THR A 197 2.26 -21.35 22.44
C THR A 197 1.72 -22.74 22.14
N ARG A 198 2.17 -23.33 21.05
CA ARG A 198 1.97 -24.73 20.75
C ARG A 198 2.67 -25.48 21.87
N LEU A 199 1.92 -25.86 22.89
CA LEU A 199 2.35 -26.85 23.85
C LEU A 199 2.68 -28.10 23.03
N LEU A 200 3.97 -28.33 22.81
CA LEU A 200 4.47 -29.64 22.45
C LEU A 200 4.13 -30.58 23.61
N SER A 201 3.00 -31.28 23.50
CA SER A 201 2.77 -32.47 24.33
C SER A 201 3.76 -33.54 23.88
N ILE A 202 4.67 -33.87 24.76
CA ILE A 202 5.51 -35.07 24.70
C ILE A 202 4.62 -36.31 24.95
#